data_01635ff620365c37be32b259cdef6068
#
_entry.id   01635ff620365c37be32b259cdef6068
#
_cell.length_a   1.000
_cell.length_b   1.000
_cell.length_c   1.000
_cell.angle_alpha   90.00
_cell.angle_beta   90.00
_cell.angle_gamma   90.00
#
_symmetry.space_group_name_H-M   'P 1'
#
loop_
_entity.id
_entity.type
_entity.pdbx_description
1 polymer ?
#
loop_
_entity_poly.entity_id
_entity_poly.type
_entity_poly.pdbx_seq_one_letter_code
_entity_poly.pdbx_strand_id
1 'polypeptide(L)'
;MRRSMTVLLAVATTAVLLAGCATGDGDGDVTDDWPALPAAAAFTPAVGVCQAADFADVVTLAAYQPVDCAEPHRVETVHVGAFPAASPAAPAGGSAELRGAFAECDTRATGYVGDDWRAGRLRLSVAVPSGVGWAAGSRWYRCDLSELNTVEAAATVVTRTGSLRDALKGPSPLRLGCQQTRGGEGGAVQALVPVDCATRHDAEFVGVWRAPEGPYPTRQADWLPLYAGCRSALGRFVGVPDDAQLRFRSGVVVRPPGAGRWRVGDRGVRCYLWLSNRTVTGSLNDAGPAGLPVRTR
;
A
#
# COMPACT_ATOMS: atom_id res chain seq x y z
N MET A 1 13.63 72.97 -54.98
CA MET A 1 14.40 71.69 -55.02
C MET A 1 14.77 71.17 -53.65
N ARG A 2 14.05 71.39 -52.51
CA ARG A 2 14.39 70.86 -51.16
C ARG A 2 13.35 69.92 -50.56
N ARG A 3 12.21 69.70 -51.26
CA ARG A 3 11.17 68.73 -50.78
C ARG A 3 11.26 67.31 -51.34
N SER A 4 12.00 67.10 -52.41
CA SER A 4 12.10 65.79 -53.04
C SER A 4 13.21 64.92 -52.47
N MET A 5 14.20 65.44 -51.74
CA MET A 5 15.28 64.71 -51.14
C MET A 5 14.92 64.01 -49.80
N THR A 6 13.97 64.63 -49.07
CA THR A 6 13.55 64.04 -47.78
C THR A 6 12.61 62.88 -47.92
N VAL A 7 11.89 62.73 -49.01
CA VAL A 7 10.96 61.62 -49.26
C VAL A 7 11.76 60.38 -49.72
N LEU A 8 12.85 60.52 -50.43
CA LEU A 8 13.71 59.43 -50.89
C LEU A 8 14.53 58.83 -49.75
N LEU A 9 14.92 59.60 -48.75
CA LEU A 9 15.64 59.04 -47.57
C LEU A 9 14.68 58.29 -46.61
N ALA A 10 13.43 58.66 -46.52
CA ALA A 10 12.42 58.01 -45.68
C ALA A 10 12.02 56.60 -46.26
N VAL A 11 12.01 56.49 -47.61
CA VAL A 11 11.68 55.19 -48.25
C VAL A 11 12.88 54.22 -48.18
N ALA A 12 14.11 54.72 -48.21
CA ALA A 12 15.29 53.86 -48.09
C ALA A 12 15.47 53.27 -46.66
N THR A 13 15.10 54.02 -45.60
CA THR A 13 15.17 53.57 -44.22
C THR A 13 14.08 52.56 -43.86
N THR A 14 12.92 52.65 -44.48
CA THR A 14 11.84 51.64 -44.26
C THR A 14 12.11 50.33 -44.96
N ALA A 15 12.82 50.30 -46.07
CA ALA A 15 13.19 49.07 -46.77
C ALA A 15 14.26 48.23 -46.02
N VAL A 16 15.15 48.90 -45.26
CA VAL A 16 16.20 48.19 -44.50
C VAL A 16 15.62 47.57 -43.21
N LEU A 17 14.52 48.11 -42.67
CA LEU A 17 13.88 47.52 -41.47
C LEU A 17 13.02 46.27 -41.78
N LEU A 18 12.62 46.04 -43.01
CA LEU A 18 11.86 44.88 -43.45
C LEU A 18 12.73 43.72 -43.93
N ALA A 19 14.03 43.92 -44.13
CA ALA A 19 14.95 42.88 -44.55
C ALA A 19 15.60 42.12 -43.38
N GLY A 20 15.30 42.50 -42.13
CA GLY A 20 15.92 41.88 -40.95
C GLY A 20 15.21 40.65 -40.40
N CYS A 21 14.14 40.13 -41.02
CA CYS A 21 13.40 38.97 -40.54
C CYS A 21 13.41 37.77 -41.48
N ALA A 22 14.35 37.70 -42.42
CA ALA A 22 14.36 36.62 -43.42
C ALA A 22 15.76 36.02 -43.64
N THR A 23 16.47 35.71 -42.57
CA THR A 23 17.66 34.88 -42.64
C THR A 23 17.67 33.91 -41.42
N GLY A 24 16.66 33.12 -41.32
CA GLY A 24 16.68 31.87 -40.60
C GLY A 24 16.26 30.79 -41.61
N ASP A 25 17.13 29.89 -41.95
CA ASP A 25 16.78 28.67 -42.67
C ASP A 25 15.91 27.75 -41.81
N GLY A 26 14.97 28.34 -41.07
CA GLY A 26 13.92 27.62 -40.34
C GLY A 26 12.74 27.44 -41.27
N ASP A 27 12.31 26.26 -41.54
CA ASP A 27 11.09 25.93 -42.28
C ASP A 27 9.79 26.41 -41.62
N GLY A 28 9.91 27.21 -40.55
CA GLY A 28 8.79 27.79 -39.80
C GLY A 28 8.19 26.88 -38.74
N ASP A 29 8.72 25.66 -38.53
CA ASP A 29 8.35 24.78 -37.47
C ASP A 29 9.28 24.99 -36.25
N VAL A 30 8.78 25.66 -35.21
CA VAL A 30 9.52 25.91 -33.95
C VAL A 30 9.91 24.64 -33.19
N THR A 31 9.54 23.47 -33.69
CA THR A 31 9.85 22.19 -33.06
C THR A 31 11.09 21.49 -33.68
N ASP A 32 11.52 21.86 -34.87
CA ASP A 32 12.62 21.22 -35.60
C ASP A 32 14.00 21.50 -34.99
N ASP A 33 14.17 22.65 -34.34
CA ASP A 33 15.41 23.04 -33.69
C ASP A 33 15.61 22.48 -32.28
N TRP A 34 14.65 21.71 -31.80
CA TRP A 34 14.76 21.10 -30.49
C TRP A 34 15.57 19.82 -30.57
N PRO A 35 16.59 19.65 -29.71
CA PRO A 35 17.33 18.39 -29.69
C PRO A 35 16.35 17.26 -29.40
N ALA A 36 16.47 16.17 -30.15
CA ALA A 36 15.67 14.96 -29.94
C ALA A 36 15.78 14.56 -28.48
N LEU A 37 14.62 14.31 -27.82
CA LEU A 37 14.64 13.81 -26.47
C LEU A 37 15.44 12.51 -26.41
N PRO A 38 16.28 12.32 -25.39
CA PRO A 38 17.00 11.07 -25.22
C PRO A 38 16.03 9.89 -25.25
N ALA A 39 16.43 8.81 -25.89
CA ALA A 39 15.65 7.57 -25.86
C ALA A 39 15.37 7.17 -24.40
N ALA A 40 14.15 6.72 -24.12
CA ALA A 40 13.79 6.25 -22.79
C ALA A 40 14.72 5.10 -22.38
N ALA A 41 15.36 5.22 -21.22
CA ALA A 41 16.26 4.22 -20.67
C ALA A 41 15.55 3.35 -19.66
N ALA A 42 15.79 2.04 -19.71
CA ALA A 42 15.35 1.13 -18.67
C ALA A 42 16.14 1.40 -17.39
N PHE A 43 15.45 1.41 -16.22
CA PHE A 43 16.11 1.41 -14.93
C PHE A 43 15.53 0.29 -14.05
N THR A 44 16.28 -0.13 -13.04
CA THR A 44 15.82 -1.09 -12.03
C THR A 44 15.99 -0.47 -10.66
N PRO A 45 14.92 -0.41 -9.85
CA PRO A 45 15.00 0.09 -8.47
C PRO A 45 15.96 -0.77 -7.62
N ALA A 46 16.57 -0.15 -6.62
CA ALA A 46 17.38 -0.87 -5.64
C ALA A 46 16.50 -1.51 -4.55
N VAL A 47 16.97 -2.64 -4.01
CA VAL A 47 16.38 -3.30 -2.83
C VAL A 47 17.01 -2.73 -1.56
N GLY A 48 16.23 -2.66 -0.48
CA GLY A 48 16.71 -2.22 0.83
C GLY A 48 16.90 -0.71 0.93
N VAL A 49 16.29 0.06 0.03
CA VAL A 49 16.26 1.52 0.07
C VAL A 49 14.90 2.02 0.53
N CYS A 50 14.91 3.19 1.16
CA CYS A 50 13.69 3.90 1.54
C CYS A 50 13.36 4.99 0.52
N GLN A 51 12.10 5.42 0.47
CA GLN A 51 11.61 6.42 -0.46
C GLN A 51 10.97 7.57 0.32
N ALA A 52 11.40 8.80 0.06
CA ALA A 52 10.79 9.99 0.66
C ALA A 52 9.37 10.24 0.10
N ALA A 53 9.16 9.90 -1.18
CA ALA A 53 7.86 10.05 -1.85
C ALA A 53 6.84 9.04 -1.32
N ASP A 54 5.55 9.38 -1.47
CA ASP A 54 4.45 8.45 -1.26
C ASP A 54 4.51 7.29 -2.26
N PHE A 55 3.91 6.16 -1.87
CA PHE A 55 3.74 5.03 -2.75
C PHE A 55 2.93 5.41 -3.99
N ALA A 56 3.38 4.93 -5.15
CA ALA A 56 2.64 4.96 -6.40
C ALA A 56 2.63 3.57 -7.03
N ASP A 57 1.47 3.13 -7.54
CA ASP A 57 1.33 1.82 -8.21
C ASP A 57 2.17 1.75 -9.49
N VAL A 58 2.37 2.89 -10.15
CA VAL A 58 3.18 3.05 -11.36
C VAL A 58 4.28 4.07 -11.09
N VAL A 59 5.54 3.67 -11.32
CA VAL A 59 6.70 4.49 -10.99
C VAL A 59 7.43 4.93 -12.25
N THR A 60 7.65 6.25 -12.36
CA THR A 60 8.58 6.86 -13.31
C THR A 60 9.96 7.04 -12.67
N LEU A 61 10.99 7.19 -13.46
CA LEU A 61 12.34 7.49 -12.94
C LEU A 61 12.35 8.78 -12.11
N ALA A 62 11.59 9.80 -12.54
CA ALA A 62 11.49 11.07 -11.82
C ALA A 62 10.81 10.96 -10.44
N ALA A 63 9.92 9.97 -10.26
CA ALA A 63 9.26 9.68 -9.00
C ALA A 63 10.07 8.74 -8.09
N TYR A 64 11.16 8.17 -8.59
CA TYR A 64 12.06 7.32 -7.81
C TYR A 64 13.04 8.20 -7.01
N GLN A 65 12.79 8.32 -5.72
CA GLN A 65 13.53 9.19 -4.81
C GLN A 65 14.08 8.38 -3.63
N PRO A 66 15.11 7.54 -3.85
CA PRO A 66 15.70 6.72 -2.81
C PRO A 66 16.45 7.59 -1.79
N VAL A 67 16.25 7.27 -0.51
CA VAL A 67 16.96 7.85 0.63
C VAL A 67 17.47 6.74 1.53
N ASP A 68 18.44 7.04 2.39
CA ASP A 68 18.82 6.14 3.46
C ASP A 68 17.62 5.95 4.41
N CYS A 69 17.43 4.73 4.91
CA CYS A 69 16.33 4.45 5.84
C CYS A 69 16.50 5.10 7.21
N ALA A 70 17.68 5.61 7.55
CA ALA A 70 17.90 6.47 8.71
C ALA A 70 17.25 7.86 8.55
N GLU A 71 17.00 8.29 7.30
CA GLU A 71 16.36 9.56 6.99
C GLU A 71 14.82 9.43 7.00
N PRO A 72 14.09 10.55 7.10
CA PRO A 72 12.65 10.55 7.02
C PRO A 72 12.15 9.98 5.68
N HIS A 73 11.31 8.94 5.74
CA HIS A 73 10.77 8.27 4.58
C HIS A 73 9.35 7.77 4.81
N ARG A 74 8.67 7.38 3.75
CA ARG A 74 7.27 6.93 3.76
C ARG A 74 7.09 5.50 3.24
N VAL A 75 8.06 5.02 2.48
CA VAL A 75 8.04 3.71 1.82
C VAL A 75 9.40 3.06 1.96
N GLU A 76 9.44 1.76 2.20
CA GLU A 76 10.66 0.94 2.21
C GLU A 76 10.55 -0.17 1.18
N THR A 77 11.49 -0.24 0.23
CA THR A 77 11.54 -1.27 -0.81
C THR A 77 12.20 -2.53 -0.25
N VAL A 78 11.41 -3.56 0.00
CA VAL A 78 11.88 -4.80 0.65
C VAL A 78 12.34 -5.87 -0.34
N HIS A 79 11.84 -5.80 -1.59
CA HIS A 79 12.21 -6.72 -2.66
C HIS A 79 11.94 -6.08 -4.04
N VAL A 80 12.72 -6.51 -5.02
CA VAL A 80 12.49 -6.23 -6.44
C VAL A 80 12.53 -7.55 -7.19
N GLY A 81 11.45 -7.89 -7.86
CA GLY A 81 11.34 -9.06 -8.73
C GLY A 81 11.23 -8.64 -10.19
N ALA A 82 11.04 -9.59 -11.08
CA ALA A 82 10.93 -9.34 -12.51
C ALA A 82 9.79 -10.13 -13.16
N PHE A 83 9.06 -9.48 -14.06
CA PHE A 83 8.16 -10.14 -14.98
C PHE A 83 8.93 -10.80 -16.12
N PRO A 84 8.36 -11.80 -16.81
CA PRO A 84 8.99 -12.38 -17.99
C PRO A 84 9.35 -11.32 -19.03
N ALA A 85 10.54 -11.42 -19.62
CA ALA A 85 11.03 -10.48 -20.64
C ALA A 85 10.09 -10.35 -21.85
N ALA A 86 9.41 -11.45 -22.20
CA ALA A 86 8.47 -11.51 -23.33
C ALA A 86 7.10 -10.88 -23.05
N SER A 87 6.84 -10.35 -21.85
CA SER A 87 5.55 -9.70 -21.51
C SER A 87 5.35 -8.46 -22.39
N PRO A 88 4.32 -8.42 -23.26
CA PRO A 88 4.19 -7.36 -24.27
C PRO A 88 3.72 -6.03 -23.66
N ALA A 89 3.01 -6.06 -22.55
CA ALA A 89 2.45 -4.89 -21.86
C ALA A 89 2.65 -5.01 -20.35
N ALA A 90 2.63 -3.87 -19.67
CA ALA A 90 2.62 -3.84 -18.19
C ALA A 90 1.39 -4.57 -17.65
N PRO A 91 1.52 -5.36 -16.57
CA PRO A 91 0.41 -6.12 -16.01
C PRO A 91 -0.76 -5.21 -15.61
N ALA A 92 -1.95 -5.54 -16.06
CA ALA A 92 -3.17 -4.84 -15.64
C ALA A 92 -3.51 -5.15 -14.17
N GLY A 93 -4.21 -4.24 -13.51
CA GLY A 93 -4.69 -4.44 -12.15
C GLY A 93 -5.56 -5.70 -12.02
N GLY A 94 -5.11 -6.65 -11.18
CA GLY A 94 -5.79 -7.94 -10.97
C GLY A 94 -5.48 -9.02 -12.01
N SER A 95 -4.50 -8.82 -12.89
CA SER A 95 -4.00 -9.88 -13.77
C SER A 95 -3.33 -11.01 -12.98
N ALA A 96 -3.15 -12.17 -13.61
CA ALA A 96 -2.46 -13.32 -12.99
C ALA A 96 -1.01 -12.97 -12.63
N GLU A 97 -0.33 -12.22 -13.52
CA GLU A 97 1.06 -11.78 -13.33
C GLU A 97 1.18 -10.86 -12.12
N LEU A 98 0.26 -9.88 -11.96
CA LEU A 98 0.28 -8.97 -10.81
C LEU A 98 -0.08 -9.70 -9.51
N ARG A 99 -0.99 -10.68 -9.54
CA ARG A 99 -1.26 -11.54 -8.37
C ARG A 99 -0.06 -12.39 -7.99
N GLY A 100 0.67 -12.92 -8.98
CA GLY A 100 1.92 -13.64 -8.75
C GLY A 100 2.99 -12.76 -8.10
N ALA A 101 3.17 -11.54 -8.62
CA ALA A 101 4.07 -10.54 -8.03
C ALA A 101 3.65 -10.19 -6.59
N PHE A 102 2.35 -10.01 -6.33
CA PHE A 102 1.85 -9.75 -4.98
C PHE A 102 2.13 -10.94 -4.04
N ALA A 103 1.93 -12.17 -4.48
CA ALA A 103 2.20 -13.38 -3.65
C ALA A 103 3.68 -13.50 -3.28
N GLU A 104 4.59 -13.18 -4.20
CA GLU A 104 6.01 -13.11 -3.89
C GLU A 104 6.31 -11.96 -2.92
N CYS A 105 5.79 -10.76 -3.17
CA CYS A 105 5.92 -9.63 -2.28
C CYS A 105 5.41 -9.93 -0.86
N ASP A 106 4.29 -10.64 -0.74
CA ASP A 106 3.71 -11.06 0.54
C ASP A 106 4.67 -11.95 1.35
N THR A 107 5.28 -12.93 0.68
CA THR A 107 6.28 -13.82 1.28
C THR A 107 7.53 -13.05 1.70
N ARG A 108 8.06 -12.20 0.80
CA ARG A 108 9.26 -11.40 1.06
C ARG A 108 9.06 -10.39 2.18
N ALA A 109 7.93 -9.70 2.20
CA ALA A 109 7.59 -8.74 3.24
C ALA A 109 7.43 -9.40 4.61
N THR A 110 6.76 -10.57 4.68
CA THR A 110 6.63 -11.37 5.90
C THR A 110 7.99 -11.78 6.46
N GLY A 111 8.88 -12.30 5.61
CA GLY A 111 10.25 -12.63 6.01
C GLY A 111 11.08 -11.40 6.41
N TYR A 112 10.85 -10.27 5.77
CA TYR A 112 11.58 -9.03 6.02
C TYR A 112 11.27 -8.43 7.39
N VAL A 113 10.00 -8.37 7.78
CA VAL A 113 9.59 -7.82 9.07
C VAL A 113 9.65 -8.82 10.23
N GLY A 114 9.82 -10.12 9.95
CA GLY A 114 9.96 -11.18 10.93
C GLY A 114 8.67 -11.79 11.45
N ASP A 115 7.51 -11.44 10.85
CA ASP A 115 6.18 -12.01 11.09
C ASP A 115 5.24 -11.62 9.95
N ASP A 116 3.99 -12.13 9.92
CA ASP A 116 3.01 -11.63 8.94
C ASP A 116 2.88 -10.10 9.07
N TRP A 117 3.23 -9.37 8.02
CA TRP A 117 3.21 -7.90 8.02
C TRP A 117 1.83 -7.33 8.38
N ARG A 118 0.75 -8.11 8.19
CA ARG A 118 -0.61 -7.72 8.58
C ARG A 118 -0.85 -7.74 10.09
N ALA A 119 0.05 -8.38 10.85
CA ALA A 119 0.03 -8.30 12.31
C ALA A 119 0.52 -6.94 12.83
N GLY A 120 0.99 -6.09 11.94
CA GLY A 120 1.40 -4.72 12.24
C GLY A 120 0.54 -3.66 11.53
N ARG A 121 0.74 -2.40 11.94
CA ARG A 121 0.21 -1.22 11.24
C ARG A 121 1.00 -0.96 9.96
N LEU A 122 1.03 -1.97 9.09
CA LEU A 122 1.78 -1.98 7.85
C LEU A 122 0.87 -2.19 6.65
N ARG A 123 1.32 -1.69 5.50
CA ARG A 123 0.72 -1.89 4.19
C ARG A 123 1.80 -2.37 3.21
N LEU A 124 1.56 -3.51 2.59
CA LEU A 124 2.34 -3.98 1.47
C LEU A 124 1.72 -3.46 0.17
N SER A 125 2.54 -3.00 -0.75
CA SER A 125 2.14 -2.52 -2.07
C SER A 125 3.09 -3.05 -3.14
N VAL A 126 2.59 -3.19 -4.36
CA VAL A 126 3.38 -3.62 -5.51
C VAL A 126 3.39 -2.51 -6.54
N ALA A 127 4.56 -2.00 -6.88
CA ALA A 127 4.75 -0.99 -7.91
C ALA A 127 5.36 -1.61 -9.18
N VAL A 128 4.97 -1.08 -10.33
CA VAL A 128 5.47 -1.52 -11.64
C VAL A 128 6.05 -0.34 -12.43
N PRO A 129 6.86 -0.56 -13.47
CA PRO A 129 7.35 0.50 -14.36
C PRO A 129 6.20 1.26 -15.01
N SER A 130 6.41 2.55 -15.30
CA SER A 130 5.53 3.31 -16.17
C SER A 130 5.48 2.70 -17.59
N GLY A 131 4.46 3.06 -18.37
CA GLY A 131 4.36 2.62 -19.76
C GLY A 131 5.60 2.98 -20.59
N VAL A 132 6.20 4.16 -20.33
CA VAL A 132 7.47 4.58 -20.96
C VAL A 132 8.63 3.69 -20.50
N GLY A 133 8.74 3.41 -19.21
CA GLY A 133 9.76 2.49 -18.69
C GLY A 133 9.59 1.07 -19.23
N TRP A 134 8.33 0.61 -19.36
CA TRP A 134 8.03 -0.70 -19.96
C TRP A 134 8.44 -0.78 -21.43
N ALA A 135 8.13 0.26 -22.21
CA ALA A 135 8.55 0.38 -23.62
C ALA A 135 10.07 0.42 -23.75
N ALA A 136 10.77 1.02 -22.77
CA ALA A 136 12.24 1.03 -22.70
C ALA A 136 12.85 -0.30 -22.21
N GLY A 137 12.04 -1.34 -21.94
CA GLY A 137 12.52 -2.66 -21.56
C GLY A 137 12.50 -2.96 -20.05
N SER A 138 12.05 -2.06 -19.20
CA SER A 138 11.89 -2.35 -17.76
C SER A 138 10.84 -3.44 -17.54
N ARG A 139 11.17 -4.45 -16.75
CA ARG A 139 10.29 -5.60 -16.45
C ARG A 139 10.25 -5.94 -14.95
N TRP A 140 10.59 -4.99 -14.08
CA TRP A 140 10.61 -5.21 -12.65
C TRP A 140 9.24 -5.00 -12.02
N TYR A 141 9.03 -5.60 -10.85
CA TYR A 141 8.06 -5.13 -9.86
C TYR A 141 8.78 -4.89 -8.53
N ARG A 142 8.28 -3.95 -7.77
CA ARG A 142 8.85 -3.53 -6.49
C ARG A 142 7.85 -3.80 -5.37
N CYS A 143 8.32 -4.47 -4.33
CA CYS A 143 7.56 -4.74 -3.12
C CYS A 143 7.88 -3.67 -2.08
N ASP A 144 6.90 -2.88 -1.75
CA ASP A 144 7.03 -1.73 -0.86
C ASP A 144 6.22 -1.91 0.40
N LEU A 145 6.84 -1.65 1.56
CA LEU A 145 6.17 -1.54 2.84
C LEU A 145 6.04 -0.08 3.25
N SER A 146 4.88 0.27 3.83
CA SER A 146 4.64 1.58 4.46
C SER A 146 4.07 1.36 5.86
N GLU A 147 4.50 2.19 6.82
CA GLU A 147 3.83 2.29 8.12
C GLU A 147 2.53 3.08 7.99
N LEU A 148 1.50 2.64 8.69
CA LEU A 148 0.21 3.31 8.74
C LEU A 148 -0.09 3.83 10.15
N ASN A 149 -0.80 4.96 10.23
CA ASN A 149 -1.33 5.44 11.51
C ASN A 149 -2.40 4.51 12.10
N THR A 150 -3.15 3.83 11.25
CA THR A 150 -4.18 2.83 11.60
C THR A 150 -4.31 1.81 10.48
N VAL A 151 -4.99 0.68 10.73
CA VAL A 151 -5.35 -0.32 9.69
C VAL A 151 -6.82 -0.23 9.26
N GLU A 152 -7.54 0.75 9.78
CA GLU A 152 -8.94 1.03 9.42
C GLU A 152 -9.02 1.77 8.06
N ALA A 153 -10.25 1.98 7.55
CA ALA A 153 -10.48 2.53 6.21
C ALA A 153 -9.84 3.91 5.94
N ALA A 154 -9.70 4.73 6.99
CA ALA A 154 -9.10 6.07 6.90
C ALA A 154 -7.57 6.07 7.12
N ALA A 155 -6.90 4.95 6.91
CA ALA A 155 -5.46 4.82 7.12
C ALA A 155 -4.65 5.76 6.23
N THR A 156 -3.70 6.47 6.83
CA THR A 156 -2.70 7.30 6.14
C THR A 156 -1.30 6.77 6.41
N VAL A 157 -0.40 7.00 5.47
CA VAL A 157 1.01 6.63 5.62
C VAL A 157 1.70 7.58 6.59
N VAL A 158 2.44 7.02 7.52
CA VAL A 158 3.26 7.75 8.50
C VAL A 158 4.65 7.98 7.91
N THR A 159 5.19 9.17 8.10
CA THR A 159 6.61 9.42 7.87
C THR A 159 7.40 8.85 9.04
N ARG A 160 8.37 8.00 8.76
CA ARG A 160 9.19 7.34 9.77
C ARG A 160 10.68 7.51 9.51
N THR A 161 11.49 7.17 10.47
CA THR A 161 12.94 6.96 10.38
C THR A 161 13.28 5.54 10.82
N GLY A 162 14.35 4.96 10.31
CA GLY A 162 14.76 3.59 10.59
C GLY A 162 14.01 2.54 9.75
N SER A 163 14.66 1.42 9.50
CA SER A 163 14.14 0.32 8.68
C SER A 163 13.02 -0.46 9.39
N LEU A 164 12.13 -1.06 8.59
CA LEU A 164 11.11 -2.03 9.01
C LEU A 164 11.66 -3.46 9.14
N ARG A 165 12.94 -3.69 8.84
CA ARG A 165 13.57 -5.00 8.99
C ARG A 165 13.43 -5.51 10.42
N ASP A 166 12.94 -6.74 10.58
CA ASP A 166 12.68 -7.39 11.88
C ASP A 166 11.72 -6.62 12.81
N ALA A 167 11.01 -5.61 12.30
CA ALA A 167 10.16 -4.73 13.10
C ALA A 167 8.99 -5.42 13.79
N LEU A 168 8.66 -6.64 13.37
CA LEU A 168 7.63 -7.49 14.01
C LEU A 168 8.21 -8.78 14.62
N LYS A 169 9.51 -8.93 14.76
CA LYS A 169 10.14 -10.14 15.31
C LYS A 169 9.91 -10.33 16.81
N GLY A 170 9.49 -9.31 17.52
CA GLY A 170 9.24 -9.33 18.96
C GLY A 170 8.19 -8.30 19.35
N PRO A 171 8.17 -7.88 20.62
CA PRO A 171 7.37 -6.74 21.05
C PRO A 171 7.70 -5.50 20.22
N SER A 172 6.68 -4.85 19.69
CA SER A 172 6.84 -3.71 18.79
C SER A 172 5.64 -2.77 18.87
N PRO A 173 5.84 -1.44 18.89
CA PRO A 173 4.75 -0.49 18.83
C PRO A 173 3.94 -0.55 17.52
N LEU A 174 4.49 -1.21 16.49
CA LEU A 174 3.79 -1.43 15.22
C LEU A 174 2.77 -2.55 15.30
N ARG A 175 2.93 -3.50 16.25
CA ARG A 175 2.04 -4.65 16.35
C ARG A 175 0.62 -4.23 16.69
N LEU A 176 -0.33 -4.92 16.07
CA LEU A 176 -1.72 -4.87 16.49
C LEU A 176 -1.87 -5.65 17.80
N GLY A 177 -2.63 -5.11 18.72
CA GLY A 177 -2.87 -5.69 20.04
C GLY A 177 -4.27 -5.39 20.53
N CYS A 178 -4.38 -4.91 21.77
CA CYS A 178 -5.63 -4.57 22.40
C CYS A 178 -6.28 -3.34 21.77
N GLN A 179 -7.64 -3.36 21.70
CA GLN A 179 -8.43 -2.35 21.01
C GLN A 179 -9.65 -1.97 21.85
N GLN A 180 -10.04 -0.72 21.77
CA GLN A 180 -11.33 -0.25 22.21
C GLN A 180 -12.26 -0.14 20.99
N THR A 181 -13.40 -0.83 21.00
CA THR A 181 -14.35 -0.70 19.89
C THR A 181 -15.10 0.63 19.93
N ARG A 182 -15.44 1.15 18.76
CA ARG A 182 -16.40 2.23 18.59
C ARG A 182 -17.60 1.66 17.85
N GLY A 183 -18.76 1.82 18.45
CA GLY A 183 -20.02 1.32 17.91
C GLY A 183 -20.54 2.16 16.77
N GLY A 184 -21.24 1.51 15.84
CA GLY A 184 -22.09 2.10 14.82
C GLY A 184 -23.57 1.76 15.09
N GLU A 185 -24.46 2.15 14.19
CA GLU A 185 -25.86 1.78 14.25
C GLU A 185 -26.04 0.26 14.24
N GLY A 186 -27.06 -0.23 14.98
CA GLY A 186 -27.37 -1.66 15.05
C GLY A 186 -26.36 -2.51 15.83
N GLY A 187 -25.47 -1.91 16.63
CA GLY A 187 -24.48 -2.65 17.43
C GLY A 187 -23.28 -3.17 16.65
N ALA A 188 -23.11 -2.74 15.40
CA ALA A 188 -21.93 -3.07 14.60
C ALA A 188 -20.67 -2.37 15.14
N VAL A 189 -19.51 -3.04 15.08
CA VAL A 189 -18.21 -2.42 15.35
C VAL A 189 -17.79 -1.60 14.14
N GLN A 190 -17.83 -0.28 14.28
CA GLN A 190 -17.47 0.65 13.21
C GLN A 190 -15.95 0.85 13.14
N ALA A 191 -15.29 1.04 14.28
CA ALA A 191 -13.85 1.23 14.34
C ALA A 191 -13.22 0.48 15.53
N LEU A 192 -11.93 0.20 15.38
CA LEU A 192 -11.05 -0.39 16.39
C LEU A 192 -9.96 0.64 16.71
N VAL A 193 -9.92 1.10 17.96
CA VAL A 193 -8.97 2.11 18.43
C VAL A 193 -7.89 1.41 19.27
N PRO A 194 -6.62 1.45 18.87
CA PRO A 194 -5.53 0.83 19.64
C PRO A 194 -5.44 1.42 21.05
N VAL A 195 -5.26 0.55 22.03
CA VAL A 195 -5.00 0.90 23.43
C VAL A 195 -3.92 -0.02 24.01
N ASP A 196 -3.28 0.43 25.08
CA ASP A 196 -2.41 -0.44 25.85
C ASP A 196 -3.22 -1.56 26.49
N CYS A 197 -2.73 -2.81 26.41
CA CYS A 197 -3.41 -3.96 27.01
C CYS A 197 -3.52 -3.88 28.54
N ALA A 198 -2.70 -3.11 29.23
CA ALA A 198 -2.83 -2.82 30.65
C ALA A 198 -4.04 -1.93 30.96
N THR A 199 -4.63 -1.27 29.96
CA THR A 199 -5.87 -0.50 30.14
C THR A 199 -7.10 -1.33 29.81
N ARG A 200 -8.28 -0.86 30.25
CA ARG A 200 -9.55 -1.54 29.95
C ARG A 200 -9.85 -1.50 28.46
N HIS A 201 -10.10 -2.64 27.87
CA HIS A 201 -10.40 -2.79 26.45
C HIS A 201 -11.44 -3.90 26.23
N ASP A 202 -12.08 -3.91 25.07
CA ASP A 202 -13.15 -4.83 24.72
C ASP A 202 -12.88 -5.63 23.44
N ALA A 203 -11.73 -5.42 22.79
CA ALA A 203 -11.30 -6.21 21.64
C ALA A 203 -9.79 -6.40 21.63
N GLU A 204 -9.33 -7.47 20.97
CA GLU A 204 -7.90 -7.77 20.83
C GLU A 204 -7.64 -8.43 19.48
N PHE A 205 -6.53 -8.06 18.82
CA PHE A 205 -6.09 -8.71 17.60
C PHE A 205 -5.63 -10.13 17.90
N VAL A 206 -6.20 -11.11 17.21
CA VAL A 206 -5.93 -12.53 17.46
C VAL A 206 -5.19 -13.23 16.33
N GLY A 207 -4.84 -12.49 15.28
CA GLY A 207 -4.06 -13.02 14.17
C GLY A 207 -4.68 -12.75 12.81
N VAL A 208 -4.05 -13.34 11.80
CA VAL A 208 -4.47 -13.26 10.39
C VAL A 208 -4.98 -14.64 9.96
N TRP A 209 -6.15 -14.65 9.35
CA TRP A 209 -6.66 -15.81 8.65
C TRP A 209 -6.55 -15.59 7.13
N ARG A 210 -6.03 -16.58 6.40
CA ARG A 210 -5.92 -16.50 4.95
C ARG A 210 -7.18 -17.08 4.31
N ALA A 211 -7.94 -16.23 3.66
CA ALA A 211 -9.11 -16.63 2.90
C ALA A 211 -8.69 -17.41 1.64
N PRO A 212 -9.48 -18.41 1.20
CA PRO A 212 -9.26 -19.10 -0.06
C PRO A 212 -9.44 -18.15 -1.25
N GLU A 213 -8.96 -18.57 -2.42
CA GLU A 213 -9.21 -17.86 -3.66
C GLU A 213 -10.73 -17.75 -3.92
N GLY A 214 -11.14 -16.60 -4.42
CA GLY A 214 -12.55 -16.32 -4.68
C GLY A 214 -12.84 -14.83 -4.81
N PRO A 215 -14.08 -14.47 -5.13
CA PRO A 215 -14.52 -13.07 -5.23
C PRO A 215 -14.48 -12.38 -3.86
N TYR A 216 -14.44 -11.04 -3.88
CA TYR A 216 -14.58 -10.24 -2.66
C TYR A 216 -15.98 -10.45 -2.04
N PRO A 217 -16.10 -10.64 -0.73
CA PRO A 217 -17.38 -10.88 -0.08
C PRO A 217 -18.29 -9.64 -0.17
N THR A 218 -19.44 -9.79 -0.82
CA THR A 218 -20.40 -8.70 -1.00
C THR A 218 -21.77 -9.02 -0.38
N ARG A 219 -22.13 -10.31 -0.28
CA ARG A 219 -23.38 -10.78 0.31
C ARG A 219 -23.12 -11.32 1.70
N GLN A 220 -24.12 -11.31 2.57
CA GLN A 220 -23.99 -11.83 3.94
C GLN A 220 -23.44 -13.27 3.99
N ALA A 221 -23.88 -14.14 3.08
CA ALA A 221 -23.39 -15.52 3.02
C ALA A 221 -21.90 -15.62 2.72
N ASP A 222 -21.34 -14.69 1.96
CA ASP A 222 -19.92 -14.68 1.58
C ASP A 222 -19.00 -14.39 2.80
N TRP A 223 -19.55 -13.79 3.87
CA TRP A 223 -18.81 -13.50 5.10
C TRP A 223 -18.72 -14.69 6.07
N LEU A 224 -19.58 -15.71 5.91
CA LEU A 224 -19.61 -16.85 6.83
C LEU A 224 -18.26 -17.58 6.92
N PRO A 225 -17.54 -17.87 5.81
CA PRO A 225 -16.22 -18.48 5.88
C PRO A 225 -15.18 -17.60 6.61
N LEU A 226 -15.26 -16.27 6.44
CA LEU A 226 -14.36 -15.32 7.09
C LEU A 226 -14.59 -15.33 8.62
N TYR A 227 -15.86 -15.33 9.04
CA TYR A 227 -16.20 -15.46 10.45
C TYR A 227 -15.74 -16.81 11.05
N ALA A 228 -15.89 -17.90 10.30
CA ALA A 228 -15.43 -19.21 10.74
C ALA A 228 -13.89 -19.24 10.89
N GLY A 229 -13.16 -18.74 9.90
CA GLY A 229 -11.70 -18.65 9.95
C GLY A 229 -11.19 -17.78 11.08
N CYS A 230 -11.84 -16.63 11.33
CA CYS A 230 -11.48 -15.77 12.45
C CYS A 230 -11.82 -16.38 13.81
N ARG A 231 -12.90 -17.18 13.94
CA ARG A 231 -13.14 -17.95 15.17
C ARG A 231 -12.05 -18.97 15.44
N SER A 232 -11.61 -19.69 14.42
CA SER A 232 -10.49 -20.62 14.56
C SER A 232 -9.20 -19.92 15.01
N ALA A 233 -8.92 -18.73 14.47
CA ALA A 233 -7.79 -17.92 14.91
C ALA A 233 -7.93 -17.50 16.37
N LEU A 234 -9.13 -17.08 16.78
CA LEU A 234 -9.45 -16.72 18.17
C LEU A 234 -9.26 -17.91 19.11
N GLY A 235 -9.78 -19.08 18.76
CA GLY A 235 -9.64 -20.29 19.59
C GLY A 235 -8.17 -20.62 19.87
N ARG A 236 -7.33 -20.56 18.83
CA ARG A 236 -5.87 -20.76 18.95
C ARG A 236 -5.20 -19.71 19.81
N PHE A 237 -5.54 -18.43 19.61
CA PHE A 237 -4.96 -17.32 20.34
C PHE A 237 -5.22 -17.39 21.84
N VAL A 238 -6.46 -17.70 22.23
CA VAL A 238 -6.86 -17.77 23.64
C VAL A 238 -6.51 -19.10 24.27
N GLY A 239 -6.30 -20.17 23.49
CA GLY A 239 -6.12 -21.53 24.02
C GLY A 239 -7.45 -22.20 24.41
N VAL A 240 -8.52 -21.97 23.64
CA VAL A 240 -9.85 -22.59 23.85
C VAL A 240 -10.28 -23.40 22.62
N PRO A 241 -11.11 -24.46 22.79
CA PRO A 241 -11.62 -25.23 21.66
C PRO A 241 -12.40 -24.38 20.65
N ASP A 242 -12.20 -24.65 19.36
CA ASP A 242 -13.02 -24.10 18.26
C ASP A 242 -14.27 -24.98 18.08
N ASP A 243 -15.19 -24.90 19.02
CA ASP A 243 -16.43 -25.66 19.06
C ASP A 243 -17.68 -24.76 19.10
N ALA A 244 -18.84 -25.37 19.24
CA ALA A 244 -20.10 -24.65 19.31
C ALA A 244 -20.21 -23.72 20.54
N GLN A 245 -19.38 -23.91 21.58
CA GLN A 245 -19.39 -23.08 22.78
C GLN A 245 -18.60 -21.78 22.59
N LEU A 246 -17.70 -21.72 21.60
CA LEU A 246 -16.85 -20.54 21.37
C LEU A 246 -17.67 -19.27 21.14
N ARG A 247 -18.82 -19.38 20.44
CA ARG A 247 -19.76 -18.25 20.23
C ARG A 247 -20.37 -17.68 21.50
N PHE A 248 -20.37 -18.45 22.59
CA PHE A 248 -20.86 -18.00 23.90
C PHE A 248 -19.75 -17.45 24.80
N ARG A 249 -18.49 -17.49 24.35
CA ARG A 249 -17.34 -16.92 25.03
C ARG A 249 -17.10 -15.48 24.57
N SER A 250 -17.08 -15.25 23.25
CA SER A 250 -16.91 -13.92 22.66
C SER A 250 -17.43 -13.86 21.22
N GLY A 251 -17.59 -12.65 20.71
CA GLY A 251 -17.74 -12.36 19.30
C GLY A 251 -16.39 -12.30 18.58
N VAL A 252 -16.47 -12.11 17.26
CA VAL A 252 -15.30 -11.79 16.42
C VAL A 252 -15.58 -10.57 15.57
N VAL A 253 -14.58 -9.70 15.40
CA VAL A 253 -14.58 -8.67 14.37
C VAL A 253 -13.66 -9.13 13.25
N VAL A 254 -14.17 -9.06 12.03
CA VAL A 254 -13.50 -9.52 10.82
C VAL A 254 -13.16 -8.31 9.96
N ARG A 255 -11.89 -8.15 9.60
CA ARG A 255 -11.39 -7.05 8.77
C ARG A 255 -10.64 -7.61 7.55
N PRO A 256 -11.34 -7.93 6.45
CA PRO A 256 -10.67 -8.32 5.23
C PRO A 256 -9.94 -7.10 4.61
N PRO A 257 -8.95 -7.31 3.75
CA PRO A 257 -8.43 -6.23 2.92
C PRO A 257 -9.54 -5.66 2.04
N GLY A 258 -9.42 -4.40 1.65
CA GLY A 258 -10.40 -3.78 0.74
C GLY A 258 -10.46 -4.49 -0.63
N ALA A 259 -11.57 -4.30 -1.37
CA ALA A 259 -11.81 -5.00 -2.64
C ALA A 259 -10.69 -4.82 -3.69
N GLY A 260 -10.03 -3.64 -3.72
CA GLY A 260 -8.89 -3.40 -4.60
C GLY A 260 -7.71 -4.31 -4.27
N ARG A 261 -7.38 -4.45 -2.98
CA ARG A 261 -6.30 -5.33 -2.51
C ARG A 261 -6.65 -6.80 -2.69
N TRP A 262 -7.91 -7.17 -2.47
CA TRP A 262 -8.42 -8.50 -2.74
C TRP A 262 -8.23 -8.91 -4.21
N ARG A 263 -8.46 -7.96 -5.12
CA ARG A 263 -8.31 -8.18 -6.57
C ARG A 263 -6.87 -8.50 -6.97
N VAL A 264 -5.88 -7.89 -6.30
CA VAL A 264 -4.46 -8.17 -6.55
C VAL A 264 -3.91 -9.36 -5.77
N GLY A 265 -4.76 -10.08 -5.01
CA GLY A 265 -4.37 -11.34 -4.35
C GLY A 265 -4.19 -11.27 -2.84
N ASP A 266 -4.42 -10.11 -2.19
CA ASP A 266 -4.38 -10.05 -0.73
C ASP A 266 -5.59 -10.80 -0.15
N ARG A 267 -5.30 -11.90 0.57
CA ARG A 267 -6.29 -12.78 1.21
C ARG A 267 -6.16 -12.78 2.74
N GLY A 268 -5.30 -11.93 3.27
CA GLY A 268 -5.07 -11.88 4.71
C GLY A 268 -6.16 -11.09 5.43
N VAL A 269 -7.00 -11.78 6.16
CA VAL A 269 -8.09 -11.23 6.97
C VAL A 269 -7.59 -11.01 8.38
N ARG A 270 -7.61 -9.77 8.86
CA ARG A 270 -7.31 -9.46 10.26
C ARG A 270 -8.48 -9.86 11.12
N CYS A 271 -8.22 -10.64 12.15
CA CYS A 271 -9.21 -11.18 13.08
C CYS A 271 -9.03 -10.56 14.46
N TYR A 272 -10.13 -10.18 15.06
CA TYR A 272 -10.14 -9.64 16.43
C TYR A 272 -11.17 -10.39 17.28
N LEU A 273 -10.78 -10.73 18.51
CA LEU A 273 -11.68 -11.07 19.57
C LEU A 273 -12.51 -9.83 19.94
N TRP A 274 -13.79 -9.99 20.26
CA TRP A 274 -14.67 -8.91 20.70
C TRP A 274 -15.53 -9.33 21.88
N LEU A 275 -15.42 -8.60 22.97
CA LEU A 275 -16.11 -8.88 24.23
C LEU A 275 -17.50 -8.23 24.32
N SER A 276 -17.91 -7.49 23.26
CA SER A 276 -19.19 -6.78 23.22
C SER A 276 -19.30 -5.73 24.34
N ASN A 277 -20.11 -6.01 25.35
CA ASN A 277 -20.40 -5.11 26.50
C ASN A 277 -19.46 -5.32 27.70
N ARG A 278 -18.38 -6.06 27.55
CA ARG A 278 -17.39 -6.34 28.60
C ARG A 278 -16.05 -5.70 28.27
N THR A 279 -15.28 -5.47 29.30
CA THR A 279 -13.89 -5.05 29.20
C THR A 279 -13.02 -5.93 30.08
N VAL A 280 -11.78 -6.11 29.66
CA VAL A 280 -10.71 -6.76 30.42
C VAL A 280 -9.50 -5.82 30.52
N THR A 281 -8.57 -6.16 31.39
CA THR A 281 -7.21 -5.63 31.44
C THR A 281 -6.25 -6.79 31.24
N GLY A 282 -5.15 -6.58 30.53
CA GLY A 282 -4.23 -7.65 30.14
C GLY A 282 -4.69 -8.37 28.86
N SER A 283 -3.73 -8.93 28.14
CA SER A 283 -3.99 -9.73 26.94
C SER A 283 -4.69 -11.03 27.29
N LEU A 284 -5.54 -11.50 26.40
CA LEU A 284 -6.19 -12.81 26.46
C LEU A 284 -5.40 -13.90 25.71
N ASN A 285 -4.20 -13.60 25.23
CA ASN A 285 -3.32 -14.61 24.63
C ASN A 285 -3.02 -15.72 25.66
N ASP A 286 -3.26 -16.98 25.28
CA ASP A 286 -3.08 -18.16 26.12
C ASP A 286 -3.81 -18.13 27.48
N ALA A 287 -4.83 -17.27 27.62
CA ALA A 287 -5.59 -17.14 28.89
C ALA A 287 -6.49 -18.35 29.19
N GLY A 288 -6.71 -19.20 28.22
CA GLY A 288 -7.49 -20.43 28.36
C GLY A 288 -8.97 -20.19 28.68
N PRO A 289 -9.68 -21.28 29.05
CA PRO A 289 -11.10 -21.22 29.40
C PRO A 289 -11.40 -20.36 30.63
N ALA A 290 -10.44 -20.18 31.53
CA ALA A 290 -10.60 -19.33 32.72
C ALA A 290 -10.61 -17.84 32.35
N GLY A 291 -9.72 -17.42 31.45
CA GLY A 291 -9.69 -16.03 30.97
C GLY A 291 -10.85 -15.68 30.03
N LEU A 292 -11.38 -16.67 29.31
CA LEU A 292 -12.52 -16.50 28.42
C LEU A 292 -13.63 -17.54 28.71
N PRO A 293 -14.35 -17.44 29.84
CA PRO A 293 -15.36 -18.42 30.23
C PRO A 293 -16.61 -18.40 29.32
N VAL A 294 -17.24 -19.57 29.17
CA VAL A 294 -18.57 -19.69 28.55
C VAL A 294 -19.59 -18.91 29.38
N ARG A 295 -20.43 -18.13 28.73
CA ARG A 295 -21.53 -17.41 29.38
C ARG A 295 -22.85 -18.08 29.04
N THR A 296 -23.50 -18.57 30.07
CA THR A 296 -24.92 -18.86 30.02
C THR A 296 -25.67 -17.56 30.28
N ARG A 297 -26.65 -17.22 29.44
CA ARG A 297 -27.54 -16.10 29.67
C ARG A 297 -28.40 -16.37 30.89
#